data_6c176682b44df62242391dd0ed9d6f75
#
_entry.id   6c176682b44df62242391dd0ed9d6f75
#
_cell.length_a   1.000
_cell.length_b   1.000
_cell.length_c   1.000
_cell.angle_alpha   90.00
_cell.angle_beta   90.00
_cell.angle_gamma   90.00
#
_symmetry.space_group_name_H-M   'P 1'
#
loop_
_entity.id
_entity.type
_entity.pdbx_description
1 polymer ?
#
loop_
_entity_poly.entity_id
_entity_poly.type
_entity_poly.pdbx_seq_one_letter_code
_entity_poly.pdbx_strand_id
1 'polypeptide(L)'
;VYGNVSSQINIPEDHKKKPLNPYSDSKYKLENHLISLSNENKISAIILRYFNVAGADKKNRSGLITNPDNLIKAICEVATGKRKELIVNGNDYKTKDGTTIRDYIHVSDLAEMHVLAADNLIKKNKTDIYNCGYGTGFSIGDVISSMNRILNKEIKIKYGPRREGDAEYSVSDNTKFLNEFNWSPKMNNLDQILTTSLNWEKTVKKIFN
;
A
#
# COMPACT_ATOMS: atom_id res chain seq x y z
N VAL A 1 -5.78 -8.71 5.31
CA VAL A 1 -6.76 -9.79 5.53
C VAL A 1 -6.28 -11.13 4.97
N TYR A 2 -5.52 -11.17 3.89
CA TYR A 2 -5.09 -12.40 3.20
C TYR A 2 -4.06 -13.23 3.99
N GLY A 3 -3.22 -12.59 4.80
CA GLY A 3 -2.14 -13.25 5.52
C GLY A 3 -0.91 -13.50 4.64
N ASN A 4 -0.14 -14.54 5.00
CA ASN A 4 1.02 -14.93 4.22
C ASN A 4 0.60 -15.85 3.06
N VAL A 5 0.89 -15.42 1.85
CA VAL A 5 0.63 -16.20 0.64
C VAL A 5 1.90 -16.96 0.28
N SER A 6 1.82 -18.29 0.27
CA SER A 6 2.97 -19.19 0.13
C SER A 6 3.59 -19.22 -1.28
N SER A 7 2.89 -18.69 -2.27
CA SER A 7 3.35 -18.55 -3.65
C SER A 7 3.45 -17.07 -4.01
N GLN A 8 4.48 -16.69 -4.79
CA GLN A 8 4.62 -15.31 -5.29
C GLN A 8 3.65 -15.07 -6.46
N ILE A 9 2.35 -15.11 -6.16
CA ILE A 9 1.26 -14.83 -7.10
C ILE A 9 0.52 -13.58 -6.68
N ASN A 10 -0.03 -12.86 -7.64
CA ASN A 10 -0.93 -11.76 -7.37
C ASN A 10 -2.21 -12.30 -6.71
N ILE A 11 -2.65 -11.66 -5.66
CA ILE A 11 -3.69 -12.14 -4.75
C ILE A 11 -5.06 -11.68 -5.25
N PRO A 12 -5.95 -12.58 -5.72
CA PRO A 12 -7.30 -12.22 -6.13
C PRO A 12 -8.24 -12.04 -4.92
N GLU A 13 -9.43 -11.45 -5.13
CA GLU A 13 -10.38 -11.15 -4.05
C GLU A 13 -10.95 -12.41 -3.39
N ASP A 14 -11.04 -13.52 -4.10
CA ASP A 14 -11.51 -14.82 -3.61
C ASP A 14 -10.45 -15.64 -2.89
N HIS A 15 -9.19 -15.15 -2.86
CA HIS A 15 -8.13 -15.84 -2.12
C HIS A 15 -8.50 -16.03 -0.65
N LYS A 16 -8.10 -17.18 -0.10
CA LYS A 16 -8.34 -17.54 1.31
C LYS A 16 -7.79 -16.46 2.25
N LYS A 17 -8.65 -16.00 3.17
CA LYS A 17 -8.29 -15.02 4.18
C LYS A 17 -7.75 -15.72 5.43
N LYS A 18 -6.57 -15.29 5.88
CA LYS A 18 -5.90 -15.80 7.08
C LYS A 18 -5.19 -14.65 7.80
N PRO A 19 -5.91 -13.79 8.54
CA PRO A 19 -5.31 -12.69 9.29
C PRO A 19 -4.18 -13.16 10.20
N LEU A 20 -3.07 -12.42 10.25
CA LEU A 20 -1.87 -12.78 11.02
C LEU A 20 -1.68 -11.92 12.29
N ASN A 21 -2.46 -10.87 12.44
CA ASN A 21 -2.35 -9.94 13.57
C ASN A 21 -3.71 -9.33 13.91
N PRO A 22 -3.87 -8.70 15.10
CA PRO A 22 -5.14 -8.13 15.54
C PRO A 22 -5.72 -7.07 14.59
N TYR A 23 -4.87 -6.28 13.94
CA TYR A 23 -5.32 -5.30 12.96
C TYR A 23 -5.99 -5.97 11.76
N SER A 24 -5.32 -6.94 11.14
CA SER A 24 -5.88 -7.64 9.98
C SER A 24 -7.12 -8.46 10.35
N ASP A 25 -7.19 -9.00 11.56
CA ASP A 25 -8.36 -9.71 12.08
C ASP A 25 -9.55 -8.75 12.27
N SER A 26 -9.32 -7.55 12.82
CA SER A 26 -10.39 -6.55 12.96
C SER A 26 -10.98 -6.14 11.61
N LYS A 27 -10.14 -5.98 10.57
CA LYS A 27 -10.60 -5.68 9.21
C LYS A 27 -11.38 -6.84 8.59
N TYR A 28 -10.93 -8.05 8.81
CA TYR A 28 -11.63 -9.26 8.37
C TYR A 28 -13.01 -9.41 9.02
N LYS A 29 -13.12 -9.18 10.33
CA LYS A 29 -14.39 -9.21 11.06
C LYS A 29 -15.36 -8.13 10.57
N LEU A 30 -14.86 -6.90 10.34
CA LEU A 30 -15.69 -5.83 9.78
C LEU A 30 -16.20 -6.18 8.38
N GLU A 31 -15.35 -6.70 7.51
CA GLU A 31 -15.74 -7.14 6.17
C GLU A 31 -16.86 -8.19 6.23
N ASN A 32 -16.70 -9.23 7.06
CA ASN A 32 -17.73 -10.27 7.22
C ASN A 32 -19.05 -9.70 7.78
N HIS A 33 -18.98 -8.75 8.69
CA HIS A 33 -20.16 -8.08 9.23
C HIS A 33 -20.92 -7.29 8.16
N LEU A 34 -20.21 -6.52 7.33
CA LEU A 34 -20.80 -5.80 6.20
C LEU A 34 -21.46 -6.73 5.19
N ILE A 35 -20.80 -7.85 4.87
CA ILE A 35 -21.36 -8.89 3.99
C ILE A 35 -22.63 -9.50 4.59
N SER A 36 -22.64 -9.78 5.91
CA SER A 36 -23.84 -10.33 6.58
C SER A 36 -25.00 -9.35 6.50
N LEU A 37 -24.78 -8.07 6.81
CA LEU A 37 -25.83 -7.04 6.70
C LEU A 37 -26.35 -6.89 5.27
N SER A 38 -25.48 -7.04 4.30
CA SER A 38 -25.85 -7.00 2.87
C SER A 38 -26.71 -8.19 2.48
N ASN A 39 -26.35 -9.40 2.92
CA ASN A 39 -27.14 -10.61 2.67
C ASN A 39 -28.54 -10.54 3.30
N GLU A 40 -28.69 -9.78 4.37
CA GLU A 40 -29.97 -9.49 5.02
C GLU A 40 -30.72 -8.30 4.36
N ASN A 41 -30.21 -7.78 3.22
CA ASN A 41 -30.75 -6.60 2.53
C ASN A 41 -30.85 -5.33 3.38
N LYS A 42 -30.03 -5.20 4.44
CA LYS A 42 -30.01 -4.03 5.33
C LYS A 42 -29.16 -2.90 4.78
N ILE A 43 -28.09 -3.24 4.06
CA ILE A 43 -27.18 -2.27 3.45
C ILE A 43 -26.65 -2.76 2.09
N SER A 44 -26.14 -1.84 1.30
CA SER A 44 -25.20 -2.14 0.21
C SER A 44 -23.87 -1.48 0.50
N ALA A 45 -22.76 -2.19 0.24
CA ALA A 45 -21.43 -1.73 0.59
C ALA A 45 -20.39 -2.11 -0.48
N ILE A 46 -19.47 -1.22 -0.81
CA ILE A 46 -18.27 -1.60 -1.55
C ILE A 46 -17.11 -1.67 -0.58
N ILE A 47 -16.43 -2.80 -0.58
CA ILE A 47 -15.29 -3.09 0.28
C ILE A 47 -14.02 -2.97 -0.56
N LEU A 48 -13.18 -1.98 -0.24
CA LEU A 48 -11.92 -1.75 -0.90
C LEU A 48 -10.76 -2.30 -0.05
N ARG A 49 -10.11 -3.34 -0.54
CA ARG A 49 -8.92 -3.94 0.07
C ARG A 49 -7.67 -3.31 -0.55
N TYR A 50 -7.23 -2.19 0.00
CA TYR A 50 -6.02 -1.56 -0.51
C TYR A 50 -4.75 -2.13 0.10
N PHE A 51 -3.73 -2.21 -0.74
CA PHE A 51 -2.40 -2.69 -0.39
C PHE A 51 -1.57 -1.57 0.24
N ASN A 52 -0.31 -1.41 -0.06
CA ASN A 52 0.51 -0.42 0.60
C ASN A 52 0.29 0.98 0.01
N VAL A 53 -0.47 1.82 0.71
CA VAL A 53 -0.70 3.21 0.28
C VAL A 53 0.55 4.03 0.45
N ALA A 54 0.94 4.76 -0.58
CA ALA A 54 2.13 5.59 -0.62
C ALA A 54 1.91 6.86 -1.48
N GLY A 55 2.91 7.72 -1.57
CA GLY A 55 2.76 8.98 -2.28
C GLY A 55 2.11 10.08 -1.45
N ALA A 56 2.02 11.25 -2.04
CA ALA A 56 1.33 12.40 -1.49
C ALA A 56 0.70 13.25 -2.61
N ASP A 57 -0.19 14.17 -2.27
CA ASP A 57 -0.77 15.07 -3.26
C ASP A 57 0.32 15.83 -4.04
N LYS A 58 0.22 15.84 -5.37
CA LYS A 58 1.20 16.50 -6.26
C LYS A 58 1.40 17.99 -5.97
N LYS A 59 0.38 18.65 -5.39
CA LYS A 59 0.43 20.06 -4.99
C LYS A 59 0.88 20.25 -3.54
N ASN A 60 1.34 19.19 -2.87
CA ASN A 60 1.77 19.21 -1.46
C ASN A 60 0.73 19.79 -0.48
N ARG A 61 -0.57 19.53 -0.70
CA ARG A 61 -1.65 19.96 0.20
C ARG A 61 -1.92 18.93 1.29
N SER A 62 -1.62 17.65 1.02
CA SER A 62 -1.89 16.53 1.92
C SER A 62 -0.91 15.39 1.68
N GLY A 63 -0.59 14.67 2.74
CA GLY A 63 0.25 13.48 2.74
C GLY A 63 0.45 12.93 4.15
N LEU A 64 1.22 11.88 4.28
CA LEU A 64 1.47 11.20 5.55
C LEU A 64 2.37 12.05 6.45
N ILE A 65 1.89 12.45 7.63
CA ILE A 65 2.65 13.26 8.60
C ILE A 65 3.43 12.36 9.55
N THR A 66 2.76 11.38 10.17
CA THR A 66 3.35 10.47 11.15
C THR A 66 2.99 9.03 10.80
N ASN A 67 3.93 8.17 10.77
CA ASN A 67 3.81 6.70 10.82
C ASN A 67 5.23 6.11 10.80
N PRO A 68 5.86 5.88 11.96
CA PRO A 68 7.26 5.45 12.03
C PRO A 68 7.50 4.07 11.39
N ASP A 69 6.45 3.27 11.24
CA ASP A 69 6.52 1.92 10.70
C ASP A 69 6.30 1.84 9.18
N ASN A 70 5.96 2.97 8.53
CA ASN A 70 5.77 3.00 7.09
C ASN A 70 7.13 3.16 6.38
N LEU A 71 7.49 2.21 5.50
CA LEU A 71 8.76 2.21 4.78
C LEU A 71 8.98 3.49 3.97
N ILE A 72 7.97 3.94 3.21
CA ILE A 72 8.09 5.12 2.35
C ILE A 72 8.28 6.39 3.19
N LYS A 73 7.59 6.49 4.33
CA LYS A 73 7.82 7.59 5.28
C LYS A 73 9.23 7.54 5.85
N ALA A 74 9.66 6.38 6.34
CA ALA A 74 10.98 6.20 6.94
C ALA A 74 12.13 6.55 5.95
N ILE A 75 12.03 6.10 4.69
CA ILE A 75 13.05 6.41 3.67
C ILE A 75 13.08 7.90 3.32
N CYS A 76 11.92 8.58 3.29
CA CYS A 76 11.85 10.03 3.08
C CYS A 76 12.43 10.81 4.28
N GLU A 77 12.23 10.32 5.50
CA GLU A 77 12.86 10.91 6.70
C GLU A 77 14.39 10.77 6.69
N VAL A 78 14.92 9.63 6.20
CA VAL A 78 16.38 9.48 6.00
C VAL A 78 16.87 10.44 4.92
N ALA A 79 16.15 10.52 3.80
CA ALA A 79 16.50 11.41 2.69
C ALA A 79 16.53 12.89 3.08
N THR A 80 15.68 13.32 4.02
CA THR A 80 15.62 14.71 4.54
C THR A 80 16.49 14.95 5.78
N GLY A 81 17.19 13.91 6.26
CA GLY A 81 18.06 14.00 7.46
C GLY A 81 17.32 14.01 8.79
N LYS A 82 16.01 13.76 8.79
CA LYS A 82 15.21 13.63 10.01
C LYS A 82 15.47 12.30 10.75
N ARG A 83 15.83 11.26 9.99
CA ARG A 83 16.22 9.95 10.50
C ARG A 83 17.66 9.63 10.08
N LYS A 84 18.44 9.01 10.96
CA LYS A 84 19.86 8.71 10.74
C LYS A 84 20.07 7.63 9.68
N GLU A 85 19.25 6.58 9.72
CA GLU A 85 19.36 5.41 8.86
C GLU A 85 18.00 4.72 8.68
N LEU A 86 17.84 3.99 7.58
CA LEU A 86 16.69 3.14 7.32
C LEU A 86 16.95 1.74 7.92
N ILE A 87 16.04 1.26 8.76
CA ILE A 87 16.08 -0.12 9.25
C ILE A 87 15.28 -1.00 8.28
N VAL A 88 15.94 -1.99 7.69
CA VAL A 88 15.34 -3.01 6.83
C VAL A 88 15.11 -4.27 7.65
N ASN A 89 13.85 -4.64 7.87
CA ASN A 89 13.48 -5.78 8.72
C ASN A 89 13.55 -7.11 7.95
N GLY A 90 14.64 -7.85 8.14
CA GLY A 90 14.93 -9.10 7.44
C GLY A 90 15.56 -8.88 6.05
N ASN A 91 16.50 -9.75 5.73
CA ASN A 91 17.21 -9.81 4.45
C ASN A 91 17.40 -11.27 3.96
N ASP A 92 16.60 -12.17 4.50
CA ASP A 92 16.68 -13.60 4.28
C ASP A 92 15.36 -14.23 3.81
N TYR A 93 14.43 -13.39 3.29
CA TYR A 93 13.19 -13.86 2.65
C TYR A 93 13.50 -14.56 1.32
N LYS A 94 12.62 -15.46 0.88
CA LYS A 94 12.75 -16.17 -0.40
C LYS A 94 12.34 -15.29 -1.57
N THR A 95 12.98 -14.15 -1.72
CA THR A 95 12.77 -13.14 -2.76
C THR A 95 14.08 -12.84 -3.47
N LYS A 96 14.05 -12.09 -4.57
CA LYS A 96 15.23 -11.81 -5.40
C LYS A 96 16.39 -11.13 -4.65
N ASP A 97 16.09 -10.35 -3.61
CA ASP A 97 17.07 -9.57 -2.83
C ASP A 97 16.99 -9.86 -1.31
N GLY A 98 16.24 -10.88 -0.92
CA GLY A 98 16.07 -11.27 0.47
C GLY A 98 15.13 -10.38 1.27
N THR A 99 14.52 -9.36 0.68
CA THR A 99 13.59 -8.44 1.35
C THR A 99 12.13 -8.70 0.94
N THR A 100 11.17 -8.19 1.72
CA THR A 100 9.75 -8.38 1.42
C THR A 100 9.32 -7.61 0.17
N ILE A 101 8.34 -8.17 -0.57
CA ILE A 101 7.77 -7.56 -1.77
C ILE A 101 6.37 -7.01 -1.47
N ARG A 102 6.11 -5.76 -1.87
CA ARG A 102 4.84 -5.05 -1.65
C ARG A 102 4.35 -4.37 -2.91
N ASP A 103 3.04 -4.30 -3.05
CA ASP A 103 2.34 -3.49 -4.05
C ASP A 103 2.08 -2.10 -3.45
N TYR A 104 2.67 -1.06 -4.04
CA TYR A 104 2.52 0.32 -3.59
C TYR A 104 1.56 1.07 -4.50
N ILE A 105 0.40 1.45 -3.96
CA ILE A 105 -0.58 2.27 -4.65
C ILE A 105 -0.45 3.73 -4.25
N HIS A 106 -0.42 4.63 -5.23
CA HIS A 106 -0.38 6.07 -4.97
C HIS A 106 -1.71 6.56 -4.38
N VAL A 107 -1.63 7.38 -3.33
CA VAL A 107 -2.82 7.87 -2.61
C VAL A 107 -3.83 8.60 -3.51
N SER A 108 -3.37 9.30 -4.56
CA SER A 108 -4.28 9.98 -5.50
C SER A 108 -5.08 9.00 -6.37
N ASP A 109 -4.46 7.92 -6.83
CA ASP A 109 -5.14 6.88 -7.59
C ASP A 109 -6.13 6.13 -6.69
N LEU A 110 -5.72 5.84 -5.43
CA LEU A 110 -6.63 5.24 -4.46
C LEU A 110 -7.83 6.14 -4.15
N ALA A 111 -7.63 7.46 -4.05
CA ALA A 111 -8.74 8.40 -3.86
C ALA A 111 -9.71 8.38 -5.05
N GLU A 112 -9.21 8.31 -6.29
CA GLU A 112 -10.04 8.14 -7.47
C GLU A 112 -10.84 6.83 -7.44
N MET A 113 -10.20 5.72 -7.03
CA MET A 113 -10.88 4.43 -6.87
C MET A 113 -12.04 4.51 -5.86
N HIS A 114 -11.91 5.29 -4.78
CA HIS A 114 -13.00 5.51 -3.82
C HIS A 114 -14.19 6.25 -4.45
N VAL A 115 -13.91 7.28 -5.27
CA VAL A 115 -14.96 8.04 -5.96
C VAL A 115 -15.72 7.13 -6.93
N LEU A 116 -14.99 6.36 -7.76
CA LEU A 116 -15.58 5.41 -8.70
C LEU A 116 -16.42 4.33 -7.98
N ALA A 117 -15.92 3.82 -6.86
CA ALA A 117 -16.63 2.85 -6.03
C ALA A 117 -17.93 3.43 -5.45
N ALA A 118 -17.89 4.68 -4.95
CA ALA A 118 -19.06 5.36 -4.43
C ALA A 118 -20.12 5.59 -5.52
N ASP A 119 -19.72 6.06 -6.69
CA ASP A 119 -20.61 6.25 -7.84
C ASP A 119 -21.25 4.93 -8.30
N ASN A 120 -20.48 3.84 -8.30
CA ASN A 120 -20.99 2.51 -8.65
C ASN A 120 -22.00 2.02 -7.60
N LEU A 121 -21.70 2.20 -6.32
CA LEU A 121 -22.60 1.81 -5.23
C LEU A 121 -23.95 2.54 -5.35
N ILE A 122 -23.93 3.85 -5.60
CA ILE A 122 -25.16 4.66 -5.81
C ILE A 122 -25.96 4.15 -6.99
N LYS A 123 -25.31 3.82 -8.11
CA LYS A 123 -25.99 3.38 -9.34
C LYS A 123 -26.53 1.97 -9.27
N LYS A 124 -25.73 1.03 -8.73
CA LYS A 124 -26.06 -0.40 -8.78
C LYS A 124 -26.71 -0.91 -7.49
N ASN A 125 -26.54 -0.20 -6.38
CA ASN A 125 -27.02 -0.61 -5.04
C ASN A 125 -26.66 -2.06 -4.70
N LYS A 126 -25.42 -2.49 -5.04
CA LYS A 126 -24.96 -3.87 -4.90
C LYS A 126 -23.67 -3.90 -4.10
N THR A 127 -23.61 -4.83 -3.15
CA THR A 127 -22.36 -5.09 -2.40
C THR A 127 -21.35 -5.81 -3.24
N ASP A 128 -20.11 -5.33 -3.23
CA ASP A 128 -18.99 -5.97 -3.90
C ASP A 128 -17.66 -5.68 -3.18
N ILE A 129 -16.61 -6.43 -3.55
CA ILE A 129 -15.27 -6.36 -2.96
C ILE A 129 -14.25 -6.19 -4.07
N TYR A 130 -13.30 -5.27 -3.90
CA TYR A 130 -12.25 -5.01 -4.87
C TYR A 130 -10.89 -4.85 -4.20
N ASN A 131 -9.86 -5.43 -4.81
CA ASN A 131 -8.48 -5.15 -4.49
C ASN A 131 -8.03 -3.81 -5.10
N CYS A 132 -7.37 -2.99 -4.30
CA CYS A 132 -6.84 -1.71 -4.72
C CYS A 132 -5.32 -1.71 -4.61
N GLY A 133 -4.66 -1.99 -5.71
CA GLY A 133 -3.23 -1.98 -5.92
C GLY A 133 -2.94 -1.86 -7.41
N TYR A 134 -1.67 -1.97 -7.78
CA TYR A 134 -1.27 -1.89 -9.20
C TYR A 134 -0.98 -3.26 -9.83
N GLY A 135 -1.00 -4.33 -9.04
CA GLY A 135 -0.62 -5.65 -9.51
C GLY A 135 0.89 -5.79 -9.76
N THR A 136 1.68 -4.83 -9.31
CA THR A 136 3.14 -4.80 -9.47
C THR A 136 3.80 -4.76 -8.10
N GLY A 137 4.67 -5.74 -7.84
CA GLY A 137 5.41 -5.84 -6.58
C GLY A 137 6.79 -5.21 -6.65
N PHE A 138 7.15 -4.45 -5.64
CA PHE A 138 8.50 -3.90 -5.44
C PHE A 138 9.06 -4.41 -4.11
N SER A 139 10.32 -4.86 -4.14
CA SER A 139 11.06 -5.21 -2.93
C SER A 139 11.52 -3.95 -2.18
N ILE A 140 11.94 -4.11 -0.92
CA ILE A 140 12.55 -3.00 -0.18
C ILE A 140 13.82 -2.53 -0.89
N GLY A 141 14.60 -3.44 -1.48
CA GLY A 141 15.77 -3.11 -2.29
C GLY A 141 15.44 -2.25 -3.53
N ASP A 142 14.31 -2.55 -4.21
CA ASP A 142 13.83 -1.71 -5.33
C ASP A 142 13.52 -0.29 -4.86
N VAL A 143 12.83 -0.15 -3.71
CA VAL A 143 12.49 1.15 -3.11
C VAL A 143 13.75 1.95 -2.74
N ILE A 144 14.75 1.29 -2.15
CA ILE A 144 16.05 1.89 -1.81
C ILE A 144 16.78 2.36 -3.07
N SER A 145 16.88 1.48 -4.07
CA SER A 145 17.55 1.78 -5.34
C SER A 145 16.90 2.95 -6.07
N SER A 146 15.57 2.98 -6.09
CA SER A 146 14.80 4.10 -6.65
C SER A 146 15.06 5.41 -5.90
N MET A 147 15.04 5.40 -4.55
CA MET A 147 15.32 6.59 -3.76
C MET A 147 16.76 7.09 -3.96
N ASN A 148 17.75 6.19 -4.01
CA ASN A 148 19.15 6.54 -4.28
C ASN A 148 19.30 7.24 -5.63
N ARG A 149 18.60 6.75 -6.66
CA ARG A 149 18.57 7.37 -8.00
C ARG A 149 17.93 8.76 -7.96
N ILE A 150 16.80 8.93 -7.27
CA ILE A 150 16.11 10.23 -7.12
C ILE A 150 17.01 11.25 -6.41
N LEU A 151 17.78 10.82 -5.41
CA LEU A 151 18.66 11.68 -4.61
C LEU A 151 20.03 11.90 -5.24
N ASN A 152 20.41 11.09 -6.22
CA ASN A 152 21.80 10.94 -6.70
C ASN A 152 22.78 10.72 -5.54
N LYS A 153 22.37 9.94 -4.54
CA LYS A 153 23.12 9.65 -3.31
C LYS A 153 22.61 8.40 -2.64
N GLU A 154 23.51 7.62 -2.04
CA GLU A 154 23.14 6.47 -1.22
C GLU A 154 22.59 6.89 0.12
N ILE A 155 21.48 6.26 0.52
CA ILE A 155 20.93 6.38 1.87
C ILE A 155 21.57 5.36 2.79
N LYS A 156 21.72 5.71 4.07
CA LYS A 156 22.23 4.78 5.09
C LYS A 156 21.16 3.76 5.44
N ILE A 157 21.51 2.48 5.37
CA ILE A 157 20.65 1.36 5.74
C ILE A 157 21.29 0.53 6.86
N LYS A 158 20.44 -0.12 7.65
CA LYS A 158 20.83 -1.14 8.63
C LYS A 158 19.83 -2.28 8.55
N TYR A 159 20.32 -3.50 8.47
CA TYR A 159 19.46 -4.69 8.55
C TYR A 159 19.16 -5.04 10.00
N GLY A 160 17.89 -5.31 10.27
CA GLY A 160 17.36 -5.81 11.53
C GLY A 160 16.75 -7.20 11.36
N PRO A 161 16.26 -7.82 12.45
CA PRO A 161 15.55 -9.10 12.39
C PRO A 161 14.25 -8.96 11.60
N ARG A 162 13.70 -10.09 11.14
CA ARG A 162 12.34 -10.11 10.53
C ARG A 162 11.33 -9.57 11.54
N ARG A 163 10.36 -8.80 11.03
CA ARG A 163 9.21 -8.41 11.82
C ARG A 163 8.23 -9.58 11.89
N GLU A 164 7.75 -9.91 13.07
CA GLU A 164 6.76 -10.95 13.27
C GLU A 164 5.46 -10.60 12.52
N GLY A 165 4.89 -11.58 11.82
CA GLY A 165 3.66 -11.40 11.04
C GLY A 165 3.83 -10.66 9.70
N ASP A 166 5.06 -10.33 9.28
CA ASP A 166 5.30 -9.75 7.97
C ASP A 166 5.19 -10.83 6.87
N ALA A 167 4.31 -10.61 5.91
CA ALA A 167 4.19 -11.47 4.74
C ALA A 167 5.41 -11.28 3.82
N GLU A 168 5.95 -12.36 3.25
CA GLU A 168 7.04 -12.29 2.29
C GLU A 168 6.65 -11.58 1.01
N TYR A 169 5.45 -11.87 0.49
CA TYR A 169 4.91 -11.34 -0.75
C TYR A 169 3.47 -10.84 -0.53
N SER A 170 3.18 -9.61 -0.96
CA SER A 170 1.84 -9.04 -0.89
C SER A 170 1.63 -8.10 -2.08
N VAL A 171 1.10 -8.66 -3.17
CA VAL A 171 0.79 -7.96 -4.42
C VAL A 171 -0.64 -8.30 -4.83
N SER A 172 -1.40 -7.31 -5.26
CA SER A 172 -2.80 -7.47 -5.65
C SER A 172 -2.93 -8.11 -7.04
N ASP A 173 -3.96 -8.92 -7.23
CA ASP A 173 -4.64 -8.98 -8.52
C ASP A 173 -5.74 -7.92 -8.51
N ASN A 174 -5.62 -6.92 -9.35
CA ASN A 174 -6.55 -5.79 -9.44
C ASN A 174 -7.43 -5.86 -10.71
N THR A 175 -7.38 -6.96 -11.43
CA THR A 175 -8.08 -7.16 -12.71
C THR A 175 -9.56 -6.89 -12.60
N LYS A 176 -10.18 -7.32 -11.48
CA LYS A 176 -11.60 -7.10 -11.23
C LYS A 176 -11.96 -5.61 -11.19
N PHE A 177 -11.18 -4.79 -10.48
CA PHE A 177 -11.42 -3.35 -10.41
C PHE A 177 -11.20 -2.68 -11.77
N LEU A 178 -10.12 -3.01 -12.47
CA LEU A 178 -9.81 -2.44 -13.79
C LEU A 178 -10.95 -2.68 -14.78
N ASN A 179 -11.48 -3.90 -14.85
CA ASN A 179 -12.54 -4.27 -15.78
C ASN A 179 -13.89 -3.65 -15.40
N GLU A 180 -14.25 -3.66 -14.11
CA GLU A 180 -15.55 -3.14 -13.64
C GLU A 180 -15.69 -1.64 -13.87
N PHE A 181 -14.61 -0.88 -13.64
CA PHE A 181 -14.63 0.58 -13.70
C PHE A 181 -14.01 1.16 -14.98
N ASN A 182 -13.52 0.32 -15.89
CA ASN A 182 -12.75 0.76 -17.07
C ASN A 182 -11.69 1.82 -16.68
N TRP A 183 -11.02 1.58 -15.53
CA TRP A 183 -10.07 2.49 -14.92
C TRP A 183 -8.64 2.13 -15.28
N SER A 184 -7.78 3.13 -15.41
CA SER A 184 -6.35 2.93 -15.59
C SER A 184 -5.55 3.78 -14.60
N PRO A 185 -4.47 3.24 -14.02
CA PRO A 185 -3.60 3.96 -13.09
C PRO A 185 -2.97 5.20 -13.75
N LYS A 186 -2.89 6.30 -13.01
CA LYS A 186 -2.23 7.55 -13.44
C LYS A 186 -0.87 7.75 -12.80
N MET A 187 -0.62 7.06 -11.68
CA MET A 187 0.56 7.22 -10.82
C MET A 187 1.30 5.88 -10.58
N ASN A 188 1.14 4.92 -11.50
CA ASN A 188 1.76 3.59 -11.39
C ASN A 188 3.25 3.62 -11.77
N ASN A 189 4.02 4.36 -11.00
CA ASN A 189 5.48 4.44 -11.16
C ASN A 189 6.12 4.67 -9.80
N LEU A 190 7.06 3.80 -9.41
CA LEU A 190 7.70 3.86 -8.09
C LEU A 190 8.43 5.19 -7.86
N ASP A 191 9.13 5.70 -8.88
CA ASP A 191 9.86 6.98 -8.78
C ASP A 191 8.90 8.16 -8.56
N GLN A 192 7.72 8.14 -9.20
CA GLN A 192 6.68 9.16 -8.97
C GLN A 192 6.12 9.08 -7.55
N ILE A 193 5.83 7.87 -7.07
CA ILE A 193 5.35 7.62 -5.69
C ILE A 193 6.36 8.18 -4.68
N LEU A 194 7.64 7.83 -4.84
CA LEU A 194 8.71 8.27 -3.96
C LEU A 194 8.94 9.78 -4.06
N THR A 195 8.90 10.36 -5.26
CA THR A 195 9.10 11.79 -5.47
C THR A 195 8.02 12.62 -4.79
N THR A 196 6.75 12.24 -4.92
CA THR A 196 5.65 12.95 -4.24
C THR A 196 5.76 12.82 -2.72
N SER A 197 6.09 11.62 -2.20
CA SER A 197 6.32 11.41 -0.78
C SER A 197 7.48 12.26 -0.24
N LEU A 198 8.60 12.31 -0.97
CA LEU A 198 9.78 13.09 -0.60
C LEU A 198 9.49 14.60 -0.60
N ASN A 199 8.78 15.10 -1.60
CA ASN A 199 8.38 16.51 -1.68
C ASN A 199 7.48 16.90 -0.50
N TRP A 200 6.54 16.02 -0.15
CA TRP A 200 5.70 16.19 1.03
C TRP A 200 6.54 16.22 2.32
N GLU A 201 7.48 15.29 2.49
CA GLU A 201 8.35 15.26 3.67
C GLU A 201 9.18 16.55 3.81
N LYS A 202 9.68 17.11 2.70
CA LYS A 202 10.35 18.42 2.69
C LYS A 202 9.42 19.56 3.09
N THR A 203 8.14 19.49 2.70
CA THR A 203 7.11 20.47 3.07
C THR A 203 6.78 20.40 4.57
N VAL A 204 6.54 19.19 5.08
CA VAL A 204 6.30 18.95 6.52
C VAL A 204 7.45 19.48 7.37
N LYS A 205 8.70 19.21 6.96
CA LYS A 205 9.88 19.71 7.66
C LYS A 205 9.92 21.24 7.74
N LYS A 206 9.45 21.95 6.71
CA LYS A 206 9.40 23.42 6.71
C LYS A 206 8.30 23.99 7.59
N ILE A 207 7.21 23.25 7.78
CA ILE A 207 6.04 23.71 8.56
C ILE A 207 6.25 23.50 10.06
N PHE A 208 6.92 22.41 10.44
CA PHE A 208 7.02 21.96 11.83
C PHE A 208 8.43 22.07 12.44
N ASN A 209 9.40 22.62 11.73
CA ASN A 209 10.72 23.03 12.20
C ASN A 209 10.88 24.53 12.03
#